data_49822e046e4a798eebc4fc9136656518
#
_entry.id   49822e046e4a798eebc4fc9136656518
#
_cell.length_a   1.000
_cell.length_b   1.000
_cell.length_c   1.000
_cell.angle_alpha   90.00
_cell.angle_beta   90.00
_cell.angle_gamma   90.00
#
_symmetry.space_group_name_H-M   'P 1'
#
loop_
_entity.id
_entity.type
_entity.pdbx_description
1 polymer ?
#
loop_
_entity_poly.entity_id
_entity_poly.type
_entity_poly.pdbx_seq_one_letter_code
_entity_poly.pdbx_strand_id
1 'polypeptide(L)'
;MKPIIRFLATAVLAAAAAAAAAQGYPTKPLRVIVPLSPGSGADVAGRIVTKYMSEALGQPIVVDNRTGAGGVIGTQVVAKAQPDGYTLMIQSASHASNPAIYKSLPYDPLKDLVDIALLGVTPYVMITAPAGPYRSLKALVDAARAKPGELPFASAGLGTVTHLAAENFAQLAGVKMIHVPYKGSPEAITDSAAGRTTFYMAPINTAIGLIRDGRLAALGVSTRKRLTLLPEVPTIAEQGYPDYDMKLWFGMWAPARTPPAIVDRLNALVATVLQRADVREQFGKLGIDPLPMKPQEFAKFVREEIAANQRIVKRAGIQLQ
;
A
#
# COMPACT_ATOMS: atom_id res chain seq x y z
N MET A 1 -32.25 -22.32 -35.05
CA MET A 1 -32.51 -22.55 -33.63
C MET A 1 -31.55 -23.52 -32.92
N LYS A 2 -31.01 -24.55 -33.59
CA LYS A 2 -30.04 -25.51 -32.95
C LYS A 2 -28.72 -24.93 -32.43
N PRO A 3 -28.04 -23.92 -33.07
CA PRO A 3 -26.76 -23.42 -32.55
C PRO A 3 -26.89 -22.54 -31.27
N ILE A 4 -27.99 -21.79 -31.13
CA ILE A 4 -28.21 -20.92 -29.98
C ILE A 4 -28.46 -21.74 -28.69
N ILE A 5 -29.20 -22.84 -28.82
CA ILE A 5 -29.50 -23.75 -27.67
C ILE A 5 -28.19 -24.43 -27.20
N ARG A 6 -27.30 -24.81 -28.12
CA ARG A 6 -25.99 -25.37 -27.76
C ARG A 6 -25.10 -24.36 -27.05
N PHE A 7 -25.08 -23.10 -27.47
CA PHE A 7 -24.32 -22.02 -26.81
C PHE A 7 -24.86 -21.73 -25.40
N LEU A 8 -26.15 -21.68 -25.22
CA LEU A 8 -26.78 -21.50 -23.91
C LEU A 8 -26.50 -22.69 -22.97
N ALA A 9 -26.60 -23.94 -23.47
CA ALA A 9 -26.30 -25.11 -22.66
C ALA A 9 -24.83 -25.16 -22.22
N THR A 10 -23.88 -24.79 -23.10
CA THR A 10 -22.44 -24.73 -22.75
C THR A 10 -22.16 -23.63 -21.71
N ALA A 11 -22.81 -22.47 -21.83
CA ALA A 11 -22.67 -21.38 -20.88
C ALA A 11 -23.23 -21.74 -19.48
N VAL A 12 -24.35 -22.42 -19.43
CA VAL A 12 -24.97 -22.91 -18.17
C VAL A 12 -24.12 -24.00 -17.51
N LEU A 13 -23.57 -24.94 -18.30
CA LEU A 13 -22.66 -25.96 -17.76
C LEU A 13 -21.35 -25.34 -17.24
N ALA A 14 -20.79 -24.36 -17.94
CA ALA A 14 -19.58 -23.65 -17.52
C ALA A 14 -19.84 -22.85 -16.22
N ALA A 15 -21.00 -22.20 -16.09
CA ALA A 15 -21.39 -21.49 -14.89
C ALA A 15 -21.64 -22.45 -13.69
N ALA A 16 -22.27 -23.61 -13.94
CA ALA A 16 -22.47 -24.62 -12.92
C ALA A 16 -21.17 -25.29 -12.46
N ALA A 17 -20.22 -25.52 -13.38
CA ALA A 17 -18.88 -26.04 -13.07
C ALA A 17 -18.05 -25.02 -12.26
N ALA A 18 -18.14 -23.72 -12.58
CA ALA A 18 -17.50 -22.66 -11.83
C ALA A 18 -18.08 -22.51 -10.41
N ALA A 19 -19.40 -22.66 -10.25
CA ALA A 19 -20.06 -22.63 -8.94
C ALA A 19 -19.70 -23.87 -8.09
N ALA A 20 -19.60 -25.05 -8.70
CA ALA A 20 -19.18 -26.28 -8.01
C ALA A 20 -17.70 -26.21 -7.57
N ALA A 21 -16.81 -25.63 -8.39
CA ALA A 21 -15.42 -25.41 -8.03
C ALA A 21 -15.26 -24.43 -6.85
N ALA A 22 -16.15 -23.44 -6.72
CA ALA A 22 -16.15 -22.50 -5.61
C ALA A 22 -16.63 -23.10 -4.28
N GLN A 23 -17.46 -24.16 -4.31
CA GLN A 23 -17.95 -24.81 -3.10
C GLN A 23 -16.83 -25.55 -2.33
N GLY A 24 -15.81 -26.07 -3.03
CA GLY A 24 -14.66 -26.73 -2.42
C GLY A 24 -13.45 -25.85 -2.18
N TYR A 25 -13.45 -24.62 -2.68
CA TYR A 25 -12.29 -23.71 -2.54
C TYR A 25 -12.20 -23.16 -1.11
N PRO A 26 -10.98 -23.07 -0.48
CA PRO A 26 -9.74 -23.65 -0.95
C PRO A 26 -9.54 -25.11 -0.47
N THR A 27 -8.88 -25.95 -1.27
CA THR A 27 -8.52 -27.34 -0.94
C THR A 27 -7.03 -27.55 -0.70
N LYS A 28 -6.24 -26.51 -0.92
CA LYS A 28 -4.76 -26.49 -0.76
C LYS A 28 -4.30 -25.14 -0.21
N PRO A 29 -3.07 -25.02 0.30
CA PRO A 29 -2.54 -23.75 0.79
C PRO A 29 -2.61 -22.63 -0.25
N LEU A 30 -2.85 -21.40 0.22
CA LEU A 30 -2.79 -20.19 -0.58
C LEU A 30 -1.42 -19.53 -0.45
N ARG A 31 -1.03 -18.79 -1.47
CA ARG A 31 0.16 -17.95 -1.48
C ARG A 31 -0.25 -16.50 -1.63
N VAL A 32 0.22 -15.65 -0.72
CA VAL A 32 0.03 -14.20 -0.78
C VAL A 32 1.37 -13.53 -1.06
N ILE A 33 1.49 -12.92 -2.23
CA ILE A 33 2.67 -12.12 -2.59
C ILE A 33 2.54 -10.74 -1.96
N VAL A 34 3.58 -10.35 -1.21
CA VAL A 34 3.78 -8.96 -0.74
C VAL A 34 4.97 -8.37 -1.50
N PRO A 35 4.75 -7.40 -2.42
CA PRO A 35 5.80 -6.87 -3.30
C PRO A 35 6.82 -5.95 -2.63
N LEU A 36 6.90 -5.92 -1.31
CA LEU A 36 7.80 -5.10 -0.50
C LEU A 36 8.49 -5.95 0.57
N SER A 37 9.54 -5.40 1.21
CA SER A 37 10.31 -6.08 2.25
C SER A 37 9.43 -6.57 3.41
N PRO A 38 9.80 -7.68 4.07
CA PRO A 38 9.20 -8.07 5.34
C PRO A 38 9.24 -6.91 6.34
N GLY A 39 8.16 -6.72 7.11
CA GLY A 39 8.01 -5.59 8.04
C GLY A 39 7.62 -4.26 7.38
N SER A 40 7.42 -4.21 6.07
CA SER A 40 6.78 -3.06 5.40
C SER A 40 5.31 -2.92 5.82
N GLY A 41 4.71 -1.73 5.63
CA GLY A 41 3.33 -1.49 6.02
C GLY A 41 2.34 -2.51 5.46
N ALA A 42 2.50 -2.88 4.19
CA ALA A 42 1.67 -3.90 3.54
C ALA A 42 1.91 -5.31 4.09
N ASP A 43 3.16 -5.66 4.44
CA ASP A 43 3.49 -6.95 5.05
C ASP A 43 2.89 -7.07 6.44
N VAL A 44 3.01 -6.04 7.27
CA VAL A 44 2.45 -6.02 8.64
C VAL A 44 0.92 -6.16 8.60
N ALA A 45 0.23 -5.33 7.81
CA ALA A 45 -1.22 -5.40 7.68
C ALA A 45 -1.66 -6.75 7.07
N GLY A 46 -0.94 -7.20 6.05
CA GLY A 46 -1.21 -8.46 5.36
C GLY A 46 -1.09 -9.67 6.26
N ARG A 47 -0.05 -9.77 7.09
CA ARG A 47 0.13 -10.89 8.01
C ARG A 47 -0.96 -10.98 9.07
N ILE A 48 -1.45 -9.84 9.57
CA ILE A 48 -2.58 -9.81 10.48
C ILE A 48 -3.81 -10.39 9.79
N VAL A 49 -4.16 -9.89 8.60
CA VAL A 49 -5.36 -10.35 7.87
C VAL A 49 -5.24 -11.81 7.44
N THR A 50 -4.10 -12.21 6.88
CA THR A 50 -3.89 -13.59 6.38
C THR A 50 -3.89 -14.64 7.49
N LYS A 51 -3.46 -14.29 8.70
CA LYS A 51 -3.57 -15.18 9.87
C LYS A 51 -5.03 -15.60 10.10
N TYR A 52 -5.93 -14.63 10.23
CA TYR A 52 -7.33 -14.90 10.51
C TYR A 52 -8.09 -15.46 9.28
N MET A 53 -7.66 -15.10 8.07
CA MET A 53 -8.17 -15.75 6.85
C MET A 53 -7.79 -17.24 6.83
N SER A 54 -6.55 -17.58 7.19
CA SER A 54 -6.07 -18.97 7.25
C SER A 54 -6.89 -19.80 8.24
N GLU A 55 -7.15 -19.24 9.43
CA GLU A 55 -7.99 -19.88 10.45
C GLU A 55 -9.41 -20.15 9.89
N ALA A 56 -10.04 -19.17 9.26
CA ALA A 56 -11.41 -19.27 8.74
C ALA A 56 -11.53 -20.19 7.51
N LEU A 57 -10.48 -20.28 6.69
CA LEU A 57 -10.44 -21.13 5.50
C LEU A 57 -10.06 -22.59 5.82
N GLY A 58 -9.48 -22.85 7.00
CA GLY A 58 -8.92 -24.17 7.34
C GLY A 58 -7.72 -24.56 6.45
N GLN A 59 -7.10 -23.61 5.77
CA GLN A 59 -5.96 -23.81 4.87
C GLN A 59 -4.86 -22.83 5.17
N PRO A 60 -3.59 -23.26 5.17
CA PRO A 60 -2.46 -22.35 5.37
C PRO A 60 -2.40 -21.27 4.31
N ILE A 61 -2.03 -20.05 4.73
CA ILE A 61 -1.69 -18.94 3.83
C ILE A 61 -0.22 -18.59 4.02
N VAL A 62 0.58 -18.78 2.96
CA VAL A 62 2.02 -18.47 2.96
C VAL A 62 2.21 -17.07 2.40
N VAL A 63 2.74 -16.17 3.24
CA VAL A 63 3.13 -14.82 2.82
C VAL A 63 4.55 -14.86 2.25
N ASP A 64 4.70 -14.46 0.99
CA ASP A 64 5.96 -14.47 0.24
C ASP A 64 6.32 -13.04 -0.22
N ASN A 65 7.40 -12.50 0.33
CA ASN A 65 7.86 -11.15 -0.01
C ASN A 65 8.70 -11.18 -1.30
N ARG A 66 8.20 -10.55 -2.38
CA ARG A 66 8.85 -10.43 -3.70
C ARG A 66 9.16 -8.98 -4.01
N THR A 67 10.28 -8.50 -3.50
CA THR A 67 10.70 -7.10 -3.59
C THR A 67 11.27 -6.73 -4.96
N GLY A 68 11.33 -5.43 -5.25
CA GLY A 68 12.03 -4.85 -6.40
C GLY A 68 11.17 -3.89 -7.22
N ALA A 69 11.82 -2.86 -7.74
CA ALA A 69 11.22 -1.79 -8.56
C ALA A 69 9.92 -1.21 -7.94
N GLY A 70 9.94 -0.86 -6.64
CA GLY A 70 8.76 -0.30 -5.96
C GLY A 70 7.54 -1.22 -5.93
N GLY A 71 7.76 -2.54 -6.02
CA GLY A 71 6.69 -3.56 -6.03
C GLY A 71 6.31 -4.07 -7.42
N VAL A 72 6.87 -3.53 -8.49
CA VAL A 72 6.58 -3.94 -9.87
C VAL A 72 6.88 -5.42 -10.08
N ILE A 73 8.03 -5.93 -9.56
CA ILE A 73 8.44 -7.33 -9.76
C ILE A 73 7.43 -8.29 -9.11
N GLY A 74 7.06 -8.07 -7.86
CA GLY A 74 6.11 -8.94 -7.17
C GLY A 74 4.69 -8.84 -7.76
N THR A 75 4.25 -7.66 -8.19
CA THR A 75 2.97 -7.47 -8.86
C THR A 75 2.91 -8.25 -10.18
N GLN A 76 4.00 -8.23 -10.98
CA GLN A 76 4.10 -9.00 -12.22
C GLN A 76 3.97 -10.51 -11.98
N VAL A 77 4.53 -11.03 -10.88
CA VAL A 77 4.40 -12.45 -10.52
C VAL A 77 2.92 -12.83 -10.37
N VAL A 78 2.12 -11.98 -9.71
CA VAL A 78 0.68 -12.24 -9.53
C VAL A 78 -0.08 -12.04 -10.83
N ALA A 79 0.18 -10.98 -11.58
CA ALA A 79 -0.48 -10.72 -12.86
C ALA A 79 -0.34 -11.88 -13.86
N LYS A 80 0.77 -12.64 -13.77
CA LYS A 80 1.05 -13.81 -14.61
C LYS A 80 0.69 -15.16 -13.98
N ALA A 81 0.17 -15.18 -12.75
CA ALA A 81 -0.17 -16.41 -12.07
C ALA A 81 -1.48 -17.02 -12.62
N GLN A 82 -1.72 -18.30 -12.30
CA GLN A 82 -2.98 -18.96 -12.63
C GLN A 82 -4.16 -18.27 -11.93
N PRO A 83 -5.25 -17.98 -12.64
CA PRO A 83 -6.41 -17.30 -12.08
C PRO A 83 -7.34 -18.25 -11.31
N ASP A 84 -6.76 -19.07 -10.42
CA ASP A 84 -7.45 -20.11 -9.64
C ASP A 84 -7.73 -19.70 -8.18
N GLY A 85 -7.35 -18.46 -7.80
CA GLY A 85 -7.54 -17.93 -6.46
C GLY A 85 -6.47 -18.35 -5.44
N TYR A 86 -5.49 -19.19 -5.79
CA TYR A 86 -4.45 -19.65 -4.87
C TYR A 86 -3.20 -18.77 -4.83
N THR A 87 -3.04 -17.86 -5.79
CA THR A 87 -2.02 -16.81 -5.74
C THR A 87 -2.69 -15.45 -5.65
N LEU A 88 -2.49 -14.78 -4.53
CA LEU A 88 -3.06 -13.47 -4.23
C LEU A 88 -1.94 -12.44 -4.06
N MET A 89 -2.27 -11.17 -4.07
CA MET A 89 -1.36 -10.08 -3.71
C MET A 89 -1.95 -9.26 -2.58
N ILE A 90 -1.12 -8.85 -1.64
CA ILE A 90 -1.38 -7.72 -0.75
C ILE A 90 -0.33 -6.65 -1.02
N GLN A 91 -0.79 -5.46 -1.41
CA GLN A 91 0.07 -4.34 -1.75
C GLN A 91 -0.47 -3.06 -1.10
N SER A 92 0.40 -2.07 -0.97
CA SER A 92 0.04 -0.70 -0.58
C SER A 92 -0.50 0.10 -1.78
N ALA A 93 -0.88 1.34 -1.54
CA ALA A 93 -1.20 2.34 -2.56
C ALA A 93 -0.13 2.47 -3.67
N SER A 94 1.05 1.85 -3.49
CA SER A 94 2.08 1.76 -4.55
C SER A 94 1.56 1.07 -5.81
N HIS A 95 0.53 0.20 -5.70
CA HIS A 95 -0.18 -0.34 -6.85
C HIS A 95 -0.76 0.76 -7.75
N ALA A 96 -1.27 1.84 -7.15
CA ALA A 96 -1.83 2.98 -7.88
C ALA A 96 -0.80 4.07 -8.22
N SER A 97 0.36 4.13 -7.55
CA SER A 97 1.40 5.11 -7.89
C SER A 97 2.37 4.64 -8.96
N ASN A 98 2.62 3.33 -9.07
CA ASN A 98 3.51 2.77 -10.10
C ASN A 98 3.11 3.21 -11.52
N PRO A 99 1.84 3.12 -11.98
CA PRO A 99 1.46 3.55 -13.33
C PRO A 99 1.55 5.07 -13.55
N ALA A 100 1.73 5.85 -12.49
CA ALA A 100 1.95 7.28 -12.62
C ALA A 100 3.44 7.65 -12.76
N ILE A 101 4.35 6.77 -12.36
CA ILE A 101 5.80 7.04 -12.31
C ILE A 101 6.57 6.27 -13.38
N TYR A 102 6.18 5.03 -13.69
CA TYR A 102 6.86 4.24 -14.72
C TYR A 102 6.28 4.52 -16.11
N LYS A 103 7.14 4.79 -17.10
CA LYS A 103 6.76 4.94 -18.51
C LYS A 103 6.15 3.65 -19.09
N SER A 104 6.64 2.51 -18.61
CA SER A 104 6.18 1.19 -19.03
C SER A 104 6.21 0.24 -17.84
N LEU A 105 5.09 -0.45 -17.62
CA LEU A 105 4.98 -1.54 -16.66
C LEU A 105 4.89 -2.87 -17.41
N PRO A 106 5.43 -3.97 -16.86
CA PRO A 106 5.33 -5.30 -17.46
C PRO A 106 3.94 -5.96 -17.25
N TYR A 107 2.96 -5.20 -16.80
CA TYR A 107 1.56 -5.56 -16.59
C TYR A 107 0.66 -4.31 -16.68
N ASP A 108 -0.60 -4.51 -16.96
CA ASP A 108 -1.64 -3.47 -16.86
C ASP A 108 -2.32 -3.59 -15.49
N PRO A 109 -2.19 -2.60 -14.60
CA PRO A 109 -2.74 -2.68 -13.23
C PRO A 109 -4.26 -2.82 -13.18
N LEU A 110 -4.98 -2.40 -14.23
CA LEU A 110 -6.44 -2.43 -14.30
C LEU A 110 -7.00 -3.61 -15.10
N LYS A 111 -6.15 -4.30 -15.91
CA LYS A 111 -6.60 -5.41 -16.77
C LYS A 111 -6.03 -6.77 -16.36
N ASP A 112 -4.83 -6.80 -15.76
CA ASP A 112 -4.14 -8.04 -15.44
C ASP A 112 -4.39 -8.51 -14.00
N LEU A 113 -5.08 -7.66 -13.19
CA LEU A 113 -5.45 -7.94 -11.82
C LEU A 113 -6.93 -7.67 -11.59
N VAL A 114 -7.56 -8.42 -10.68
CA VAL A 114 -8.89 -8.16 -10.16
C VAL A 114 -8.80 -7.70 -8.72
N ASP A 115 -9.52 -6.61 -8.41
CA ASP A 115 -9.60 -6.03 -7.08
C ASP A 115 -10.46 -6.92 -6.18
N ILE A 116 -9.93 -7.34 -5.02
CA ILE A 116 -10.67 -8.17 -4.06
C ILE A 116 -11.24 -7.31 -2.94
N ALA A 117 -10.38 -6.62 -2.19
CA ALA A 117 -10.79 -5.85 -1.03
C ALA A 117 -9.79 -4.76 -0.67
N LEU A 118 -10.28 -3.63 -0.17
CA LEU A 118 -9.50 -2.70 0.62
C LEU A 118 -9.40 -3.25 2.05
N LEU A 119 -8.18 -3.31 2.60
CA LEU A 119 -7.93 -3.80 3.97
C LEU A 119 -8.06 -2.67 4.99
N GLY A 120 -7.58 -1.49 4.64
CA GLY A 120 -7.61 -0.33 5.53
C GLY A 120 -6.76 0.81 5.02
N VAL A 121 -6.90 1.94 5.70
CA VAL A 121 -6.16 3.17 5.45
C VAL A 121 -5.29 3.52 6.66
N THR A 122 -4.18 4.20 6.41
CA THR A 122 -3.24 4.61 7.47
C THR A 122 -2.57 5.93 7.07
N PRO A 123 -2.27 6.83 8.02
CA PRO A 123 -1.52 8.04 7.70
C PRO A 123 -0.03 7.77 7.49
N TYR A 124 0.65 8.74 6.91
CA TYR A 124 2.10 8.85 7.00
C TYR A 124 2.49 9.70 8.20
N VAL A 125 3.69 9.45 8.70
CA VAL A 125 4.40 10.32 9.62
C VAL A 125 5.76 10.64 9.02
N MET A 126 6.12 11.92 8.96
CA MET A 126 7.45 12.34 8.56
C MET A 126 8.41 12.10 9.72
N ILE A 127 9.32 11.15 9.55
CA ILE A 127 10.30 10.78 10.57
C ILE A 127 11.71 11.23 10.20
N THR A 128 12.52 11.45 11.23
CA THR A 128 13.96 11.77 11.12
C THR A 128 14.72 11.14 12.29
N ALA A 129 16.05 11.28 12.27
CA ALA A 129 16.93 10.84 13.36
C ALA A 129 16.60 11.60 14.65
N PRO A 130 16.47 10.94 15.81
CA PRO A 130 16.11 11.60 17.07
C PRO A 130 17.19 12.56 17.58
N ALA A 131 18.46 12.30 17.27
CA ALA A 131 19.60 13.17 17.60
C ALA A 131 20.06 14.01 16.42
N GLY A 132 19.30 14.05 15.32
CA GLY A 132 19.66 14.78 14.10
C GLY A 132 19.50 16.31 14.23
N PRO A 133 19.98 17.06 13.23
CA PRO A 133 19.91 18.53 13.21
C PRO A 133 18.49 19.08 12.96
N TYR A 134 17.58 18.24 12.45
CA TYR A 134 16.24 18.66 12.05
C TYR A 134 15.23 18.35 13.15
N ARG A 135 15.06 19.30 14.10
CA ARG A 135 14.14 19.15 15.25
C ARG A 135 12.71 19.61 14.96
N SER A 136 12.47 20.20 13.79
CA SER A 136 11.16 20.66 13.34
C SER A 136 11.08 20.62 11.82
N LEU A 137 9.86 20.59 11.30
CA LEU A 137 9.61 20.67 9.86
C LEU A 137 10.19 21.97 9.27
N LYS A 138 10.06 23.08 10.01
CA LYS A 138 10.67 24.37 9.60
C LYS A 138 12.18 24.27 9.45
N ALA A 139 12.90 23.71 10.42
CA ALA A 139 14.35 23.56 10.36
C ALA A 139 14.79 22.69 9.18
N LEU A 140 14.04 21.62 8.88
CA LEU A 140 14.30 20.78 7.71
C LEU A 140 14.12 21.57 6.41
N VAL A 141 13.03 22.31 6.27
CA VAL A 141 12.74 23.08 5.06
C VAL A 141 13.75 24.21 4.87
N ASP A 142 14.11 24.93 5.93
CA ASP A 142 15.12 26.00 5.86
C ASP A 142 16.49 25.44 5.40
N ALA A 143 16.89 24.29 5.94
CA ALA A 143 18.12 23.61 5.49
C ALA A 143 18.05 23.16 4.04
N ALA A 144 16.90 22.62 3.58
CA ALA A 144 16.72 22.21 2.19
C ALA A 144 16.70 23.40 1.22
N ARG A 145 16.21 24.56 1.65
CA ARG A 145 16.29 25.81 0.87
C ARG A 145 17.72 26.36 0.79
N ALA A 146 18.49 26.25 1.88
CA ALA A 146 19.88 26.68 1.91
C ALA A 146 20.81 25.80 1.06
N LYS A 147 20.42 24.52 0.84
CA LYS A 147 21.21 23.52 0.12
C LYS A 147 20.34 22.77 -0.91
N PRO A 148 19.92 23.46 -2.00
CA PRO A 148 19.01 22.85 -2.99
C PRO A 148 19.66 21.66 -3.69
N GLY A 149 19.01 20.50 -3.64
CA GLY A 149 19.48 19.27 -4.28
C GLY A 149 20.64 18.58 -3.56
N GLU A 150 20.91 18.89 -2.29
CA GLU A 150 21.95 18.21 -1.52
C GLU A 150 21.41 17.28 -0.44
N LEU A 151 20.21 17.57 0.11
CA LEU A 151 19.66 16.79 1.22
C LEU A 151 18.92 15.54 0.73
N PRO A 152 19.29 14.33 1.22
CA PRO A 152 18.65 13.09 0.82
C PRO A 152 17.36 12.83 1.59
N PHE A 153 16.31 12.37 0.94
CA PHE A 153 15.15 11.78 1.59
C PHE A 153 14.98 10.31 1.20
N ALA A 154 14.46 9.51 2.12
CA ALA A 154 14.23 8.09 1.91
C ALA A 154 12.85 7.79 1.32
N SER A 155 12.74 6.66 0.62
CA SER A 155 11.45 6.02 0.29
C SER A 155 11.55 4.50 0.37
N ALA A 156 10.40 3.81 0.42
CA ALA A 156 10.35 2.34 0.33
C ALA A 156 10.68 1.81 -1.09
N GLY A 157 11.12 2.68 -2.00
CA GLY A 157 11.53 2.36 -3.37
C GLY A 157 11.00 3.35 -4.39
N LEU A 158 11.66 3.39 -5.53
CA LEU A 158 11.22 4.19 -6.67
C LEU A 158 9.81 3.76 -7.10
N GLY A 159 8.95 4.71 -7.40
CA GLY A 159 7.57 4.45 -7.80
C GLY A 159 6.62 4.13 -6.66
N THR A 160 7.10 3.95 -5.43
CA THR A 160 6.22 3.71 -4.29
C THR A 160 5.47 4.99 -3.90
N VAL A 161 4.34 4.80 -3.22
CA VAL A 161 3.56 5.93 -2.72
C VAL A 161 4.31 6.73 -1.65
N THR A 162 5.28 6.14 -0.93
CA THR A 162 6.15 6.88 0.01
C THR A 162 7.12 7.82 -0.72
N HIS A 163 7.59 7.42 -1.91
CA HIS A 163 8.32 8.31 -2.81
C HIS A 163 7.44 9.48 -3.24
N LEU A 164 6.24 9.17 -3.74
CA LEU A 164 5.30 10.20 -4.19
C LEU A 164 4.88 11.16 -3.06
N ALA A 165 4.70 10.65 -1.83
CA ALA A 165 4.37 11.48 -0.67
C ALA A 165 5.50 12.47 -0.32
N ALA A 166 6.76 12.04 -0.39
CA ALA A 166 7.91 12.89 -0.13
C ALA A 166 8.09 13.95 -1.23
N GLU A 167 7.95 13.57 -2.51
CA GLU A 167 8.04 14.49 -3.65
C GLU A 167 6.90 15.54 -3.63
N ASN A 168 5.67 15.12 -3.31
CA ASN A 168 4.55 16.05 -3.16
C ASN A 168 4.81 17.06 -2.03
N PHE A 169 5.40 16.62 -0.92
CA PHE A 169 5.82 17.52 0.15
C PHE A 169 6.93 18.47 -0.32
N ALA A 170 7.97 17.96 -0.94
CA ALA A 170 9.08 18.79 -1.44
C ALA A 170 8.61 19.87 -2.42
N GLN A 171 7.67 19.50 -3.30
CA GLN A 171 7.05 20.43 -4.25
C GLN A 171 6.25 21.52 -3.54
N LEU A 172 5.41 21.16 -2.56
CA LEU A 172 4.61 22.14 -1.79
C LEU A 172 5.50 23.05 -0.93
N ALA A 173 6.61 22.54 -0.40
CA ALA A 173 7.60 23.30 0.36
C ALA A 173 8.52 24.16 -0.51
N GLY A 174 8.49 23.98 -1.84
CA GLY A 174 9.37 24.68 -2.77
C GLY A 174 10.84 24.34 -2.56
N VAL A 175 11.18 23.07 -2.28
CA VAL A 175 12.53 22.59 -2.05
C VAL A 175 12.93 21.51 -3.04
N LYS A 176 14.24 21.43 -3.35
CA LYS A 176 14.83 20.34 -4.15
C LYS A 176 15.64 19.44 -3.24
N MET A 177 15.40 18.12 -3.33
CA MET A 177 16.06 17.12 -2.49
C MET A 177 16.50 15.92 -3.34
N ILE A 178 17.36 15.04 -2.79
CA ILE A 178 17.83 13.82 -3.46
C ILE A 178 17.00 12.64 -2.98
N HIS A 179 16.39 11.90 -3.92
CA HIS A 179 15.68 10.68 -3.59
C HIS A 179 16.63 9.50 -3.40
N VAL A 180 16.52 8.81 -2.26
CA VAL A 180 17.24 7.56 -1.93
C VAL A 180 16.23 6.43 -1.81
N PRO A 181 16.11 5.56 -2.83
CA PRO A 181 15.16 4.45 -2.82
C PRO A 181 15.70 3.23 -2.07
N TYR A 182 14.85 2.62 -1.22
CA TYR A 182 15.11 1.35 -0.53
C TYR A 182 14.20 0.24 -1.08
N LYS A 183 14.30 -0.98 -0.53
CA LYS A 183 13.45 -2.13 -0.90
C LYS A 183 12.13 -2.18 -0.12
N GLY A 184 12.02 -1.39 0.95
CA GLY A 184 10.85 -1.30 1.82
C GLY A 184 11.05 -0.32 2.98
N SER A 185 10.04 -0.23 3.86
CA SER A 185 10.07 0.69 5.00
C SER A 185 11.15 0.38 6.03
N PRO A 186 11.47 -0.88 6.37
CA PRO A 186 12.46 -1.18 7.41
C PRO A 186 13.83 -0.61 7.13
N GLU A 187 14.32 -0.74 5.90
CA GLU A 187 15.63 -0.24 5.49
C GLU A 187 15.64 1.30 5.46
N ALA A 188 14.55 1.93 4.94
CA ALA A 188 14.38 3.36 4.92
C ALA A 188 14.34 3.95 6.35
N ILE A 189 13.64 3.29 7.28
CA ILE A 189 13.56 3.68 8.69
C ILE A 189 14.93 3.59 9.35
N THR A 190 15.66 2.49 9.13
CA THR A 190 16.99 2.27 9.72
C THR A 190 17.97 3.38 9.33
N ASP A 191 18.01 3.75 8.05
CA ASP A 191 18.91 4.79 7.56
C ASP A 191 18.46 6.19 7.96
N SER A 192 17.16 6.44 8.05
CA SER A 192 16.62 7.71 8.59
C SER A 192 16.90 7.86 10.08
N ALA A 193 16.77 6.79 10.87
CA ALA A 193 17.11 6.78 12.30
C ALA A 193 18.59 7.04 12.54
N ALA A 194 19.46 6.55 11.66
CA ALA A 194 20.90 6.77 11.70
C ALA A 194 21.36 8.14 11.13
N GLY A 195 20.42 8.96 10.63
CA GLY A 195 20.71 10.27 10.03
C GLY A 195 21.38 10.21 8.66
N ARG A 196 21.37 9.04 7.98
CA ARG A 196 21.91 8.91 6.60
C ARG A 196 20.97 9.55 5.58
N THR A 197 19.69 9.64 5.90
CA THR A 197 18.71 10.43 5.15
C THR A 197 18.07 11.47 6.07
N THR A 198 17.65 12.60 5.47
CA THR A 198 17.09 13.74 6.19
C THR A 198 15.73 13.43 6.79
N PHE A 199 14.89 12.76 6.01
CA PHE A 199 13.57 12.29 6.45
C PHE A 199 13.08 11.09 5.63
N TYR A 200 12.06 10.45 6.16
CA TYR A 200 11.24 9.46 5.46
C TYR A 200 9.76 9.71 5.75
N MET A 201 8.90 9.65 4.72
CA MET A 201 7.44 9.61 4.87
C MET A 201 7.03 8.18 5.19
N ALA A 202 7.15 7.81 6.47
CA ALA A 202 6.90 6.46 6.94
C ALA A 202 5.39 6.19 7.07
N PRO A 203 4.90 5.02 6.65
CA PRO A 203 3.61 4.52 7.11
C PRO A 203 3.61 4.44 8.65
N ILE A 204 2.62 5.02 9.33
CA ILE A 204 2.66 5.07 10.80
C ILE A 204 2.72 3.68 11.44
N ASN A 205 2.08 2.68 10.84
CA ASN A 205 2.08 1.31 11.31
C ASN A 205 3.47 0.65 11.36
N THR A 206 4.46 1.22 10.68
CA THR A 206 5.86 0.75 10.71
C THR A 206 6.75 1.57 11.64
N ALA A 207 6.31 2.77 12.04
CA ALA A 207 7.13 3.73 12.78
C ALA A 207 6.65 4.01 14.21
N ILE A 208 5.37 3.77 14.51
CA ILE A 208 4.73 4.17 15.78
C ILE A 208 5.45 3.65 17.03
N GLY A 209 5.89 2.38 17.02
CA GLY A 209 6.64 1.81 18.13
C GLY A 209 7.98 2.52 18.36
N LEU A 210 8.73 2.75 17.27
CA LEU A 210 10.04 3.41 17.33
C LEU A 210 9.94 4.90 17.71
N ILE A 211 8.85 5.56 17.37
CA ILE A 211 8.58 6.94 17.79
C ILE A 211 8.31 6.97 19.30
N ARG A 212 7.47 6.07 19.81
CA ARG A 212 7.17 5.96 21.25
C ARG A 212 8.39 5.60 22.09
N ASP A 213 9.28 4.78 21.53
CA ASP A 213 10.55 4.40 22.16
C ASP A 213 11.63 5.50 22.06
N GLY A 214 11.35 6.63 21.42
CA GLY A 214 12.30 7.72 21.21
C GLY A 214 13.43 7.40 20.22
N ARG A 215 13.31 6.32 19.47
CA ARG A 215 14.28 5.89 18.45
C ARG A 215 14.10 6.61 17.11
N LEU A 216 12.98 7.31 16.94
CA LEU A 216 12.67 8.17 15.79
C LEU A 216 12.07 9.48 16.31
N ALA A 217 12.38 10.60 15.68
CA ALA A 217 11.67 11.85 15.85
C ALA A 217 10.59 11.98 14.77
N ALA A 218 9.38 12.43 15.17
CA ALA A 218 8.27 12.71 14.28
C ALA A 218 8.17 14.22 14.05
N LEU A 219 8.26 14.68 12.80
CA LEU A 219 8.19 16.09 12.42
C LEU A 219 6.78 16.54 12.05
N GLY A 220 5.90 15.62 11.65
CA GLY A 220 4.53 15.92 11.29
C GLY A 220 3.80 14.72 10.72
N VAL A 221 2.46 14.72 10.87
CA VAL A 221 1.59 13.70 10.28
C VAL A 221 0.93 14.22 9.01
N SER A 222 0.64 13.32 8.07
CA SER A 222 0.16 13.66 6.72
C SER A 222 -1.32 14.00 6.63
N THR A 223 -2.07 13.82 7.70
CA THR A 223 -3.52 14.05 7.76
C THR A 223 -3.85 15.48 8.16
N ARG A 224 -5.06 15.95 7.79
CA ARG A 224 -5.54 17.29 8.18
C ARG A 224 -5.80 17.45 9.68
N LYS A 225 -5.98 16.34 10.40
CA LYS A 225 -6.16 16.32 11.87
C LYS A 225 -5.04 15.51 12.50
N ARG A 226 -4.61 15.92 13.70
CA ARG A 226 -3.64 15.17 14.50
C ARG A 226 -4.17 13.77 14.78
N LEU A 227 -3.24 12.83 14.98
CA LEU A 227 -3.58 11.46 15.28
C LEU A 227 -3.75 11.27 16.78
N THR A 228 -4.78 10.55 17.17
CA THR A 228 -4.98 10.15 18.60
C THR A 228 -3.79 9.34 19.13
N LEU A 229 -3.08 8.63 18.26
CA LEU A 229 -1.91 7.83 18.63
C LEU A 229 -0.64 8.67 18.89
N LEU A 230 -0.58 9.91 18.37
CA LEU A 230 0.53 10.88 18.48
C LEU A 230 -0.04 12.30 18.59
N PRO A 231 -0.77 12.64 19.67
CA PRO A 231 -1.47 13.92 19.79
C PRO A 231 -0.51 15.12 19.87
N GLU A 232 0.72 14.88 20.32
CA GLU A 232 1.80 15.87 20.39
C GLU A 232 2.40 16.22 19.03
N VAL A 233 2.27 15.34 18.02
CA VAL A 233 2.86 15.55 16.69
C VAL A 233 1.89 16.40 15.86
N PRO A 234 2.30 17.61 15.42
CA PRO A 234 1.44 18.46 14.58
C PRO A 234 1.23 17.85 13.21
N THR A 235 0.18 18.28 12.53
CA THR A 235 0.02 17.93 11.12
C THR A 235 0.98 18.75 10.23
N ILE A 236 1.32 18.24 9.07
CA ILE A 236 2.08 19.01 8.07
C ILE A 236 1.26 20.24 7.62
N ALA A 237 -0.07 20.08 7.57
CA ALA A 237 -1.00 21.17 7.24
C ALA A 237 -0.95 22.31 8.27
N GLU A 238 -0.93 22.01 9.59
CA GLU A 238 -0.79 23.01 10.67
C GLU A 238 0.52 23.78 10.59
N GLN A 239 1.56 23.19 9.99
CA GLN A 239 2.90 23.77 9.88
C GLN A 239 3.13 24.59 8.59
N GLY A 240 2.05 25.04 7.94
CA GLY A 240 2.12 25.94 6.78
C GLY A 240 1.94 25.28 5.42
N TYR A 241 1.52 24.01 5.38
CA TYR A 241 1.27 23.27 4.13
C TYR A 241 -0.18 22.74 4.08
N PRO A 242 -1.21 23.61 4.03
CA PRO A 242 -2.61 23.23 4.19
C PRO A 242 -3.12 22.30 3.08
N ASP A 243 -2.45 22.26 1.94
CA ASP A 243 -2.80 21.38 0.82
C ASP A 243 -2.18 19.98 0.92
N TYR A 244 -1.35 19.72 1.95
CA TYR A 244 -0.78 18.41 2.18
C TYR A 244 -1.78 17.54 2.97
N ASP A 245 -2.41 16.62 2.28
CA ASP A 245 -3.30 15.60 2.86
C ASP A 245 -3.11 14.31 2.08
N MET A 246 -2.35 13.37 2.64
CA MET A 246 -2.06 12.09 1.99
C MET A 246 -2.31 10.93 2.94
N LYS A 247 -2.92 9.87 2.41
CA LYS A 247 -3.16 8.63 3.13
C LYS A 247 -2.58 7.46 2.36
N LEU A 248 -2.06 6.52 3.12
CA LEU A 248 -1.69 5.22 2.62
C LEU A 248 -2.87 4.27 2.79
N TRP A 249 -2.99 3.32 1.89
CA TRP A 249 -3.98 2.26 1.99
C TRP A 249 -3.37 0.93 1.56
N PHE A 250 -3.99 -0.16 1.98
CA PHE A 250 -3.58 -1.52 1.68
C PHE A 250 -4.75 -2.25 1.04
N GLY A 251 -4.49 -2.97 -0.04
CA GLY A 251 -5.49 -3.73 -0.76
C GLY A 251 -5.04 -5.16 -1.04
N MET A 252 -6.02 -5.96 -1.45
CA MET A 252 -5.84 -7.34 -1.88
C MET A 252 -6.33 -7.52 -3.32
N TRP A 253 -5.54 -8.26 -4.12
CA TRP A 253 -5.81 -8.55 -5.54
C TRP A 253 -5.57 -10.02 -5.84
N ALA A 254 -6.13 -10.47 -6.96
CA ALA A 254 -5.83 -11.73 -7.61
C ALA A 254 -5.56 -11.51 -9.11
N PRO A 255 -5.10 -12.53 -9.88
CA PRO A 255 -5.04 -12.46 -11.35
C PRO A 255 -6.41 -12.16 -11.96
N ALA A 256 -6.44 -11.37 -13.03
CA ALA A 256 -7.66 -10.77 -13.61
C ALA A 256 -8.80 -11.75 -13.94
N ARG A 257 -8.48 -12.97 -14.32
CA ARG A 257 -9.48 -13.98 -14.69
C ARG A 257 -9.88 -14.93 -13.55
N THR A 258 -9.57 -14.57 -12.31
CA THR A 258 -10.03 -15.34 -11.14
C THR A 258 -11.56 -15.36 -11.12
N PRO A 259 -12.18 -16.55 -10.96
CA PRO A 259 -13.64 -16.69 -10.99
C PRO A 259 -14.35 -15.73 -10.02
N PRO A 260 -15.41 -15.04 -10.44
CA PRO A 260 -16.11 -14.07 -9.60
C PRO A 260 -16.56 -14.65 -8.25
N ALA A 261 -17.01 -15.89 -8.21
CA ALA A 261 -17.42 -16.55 -6.98
C ALA A 261 -16.26 -16.71 -5.96
N ILE A 262 -15.02 -16.86 -6.44
CA ILE A 262 -13.82 -16.88 -5.58
C ILE A 262 -13.52 -15.46 -5.08
N VAL A 263 -13.59 -14.47 -5.96
CA VAL A 263 -13.39 -13.05 -5.60
C VAL A 263 -14.36 -12.61 -4.53
N ASP A 264 -15.66 -12.91 -4.73
CA ASP A 264 -16.72 -12.57 -3.78
C ASP A 264 -16.54 -13.29 -2.43
N ARG A 265 -16.15 -14.56 -2.46
CA ARG A 265 -15.85 -15.34 -1.25
C ARG A 265 -14.67 -14.75 -0.47
N LEU A 266 -13.59 -14.41 -1.15
CA LEU A 266 -12.42 -13.78 -0.53
C LEU A 266 -12.75 -12.39 0.02
N ASN A 267 -13.53 -11.58 -0.71
CA ASN A 267 -14.00 -10.28 -0.25
C ASN A 267 -14.84 -10.40 1.03
N ALA A 268 -15.83 -11.28 1.03
CA ALA A 268 -16.68 -11.52 2.20
C ALA A 268 -15.87 -11.98 3.42
N LEU A 269 -14.88 -12.87 3.20
CA LEU A 269 -13.97 -13.32 4.23
C LEU A 269 -13.14 -12.19 4.80
N VAL A 270 -12.51 -11.37 3.95
CA VAL A 270 -11.73 -10.19 4.38
C VAL A 270 -12.62 -9.23 5.17
N ALA A 271 -13.84 -8.94 4.70
CA ALA A 271 -14.76 -8.07 5.40
C ALA A 271 -15.09 -8.61 6.82
N THR A 272 -15.32 -9.91 6.94
CA THR A 272 -15.55 -10.57 8.24
C THR A 272 -14.32 -10.48 9.15
N VAL A 273 -13.13 -10.74 8.61
CA VAL A 273 -11.86 -10.64 9.37
C VAL A 273 -11.64 -9.21 9.88
N LEU A 274 -11.87 -8.20 9.06
CA LEU A 274 -11.69 -6.80 9.44
C LEU A 274 -12.70 -6.30 10.50
N GLN A 275 -13.83 -6.99 10.67
CA GLN A 275 -14.81 -6.68 11.70
C GLN A 275 -14.52 -7.33 13.06
N ARG A 276 -13.61 -8.29 13.13
CA ARG A 276 -13.21 -8.94 14.38
C ARG A 276 -12.65 -7.92 15.37
N ALA A 277 -13.02 -8.04 16.64
CA ALA A 277 -12.58 -7.12 17.69
C ALA A 277 -11.05 -7.15 17.87
N ASP A 278 -10.45 -8.35 17.85
CA ASP A 278 -9.00 -8.55 17.98
C ASP A 278 -8.20 -8.01 16.79
N VAL A 279 -8.74 -8.07 15.56
CA VAL A 279 -8.13 -7.46 14.36
C VAL A 279 -8.21 -5.94 14.44
N ARG A 280 -9.38 -5.40 14.79
CA ARG A 280 -9.58 -3.95 14.95
C ARG A 280 -8.68 -3.37 16.03
N GLU A 281 -8.51 -4.07 17.14
CA GLU A 281 -7.60 -3.68 18.21
C GLU A 281 -6.14 -3.64 17.73
N GLN A 282 -5.68 -4.71 17.01
CA GLN A 282 -4.32 -4.75 16.46
C GLN A 282 -4.11 -3.65 15.43
N PHE A 283 -5.05 -3.43 14.51
CA PHE A 283 -5.00 -2.36 13.52
C PHE A 283 -4.98 -0.99 14.19
N GLY A 284 -5.84 -0.76 15.18
CA GLY A 284 -5.90 0.51 15.92
C GLY A 284 -4.58 0.84 16.63
N LYS A 285 -3.93 -0.15 17.27
CA LYS A 285 -2.60 0.02 17.88
C LYS A 285 -1.52 0.44 16.87
N LEU A 286 -1.69 0.07 15.61
CA LEU A 286 -0.80 0.37 14.50
C LEU A 286 -1.22 1.61 13.70
N GLY A 287 -2.34 2.25 14.04
CA GLY A 287 -2.86 3.40 13.29
C GLY A 287 -3.41 3.04 11.91
N ILE A 288 -3.94 1.83 11.78
CA ILE A 288 -4.65 1.38 10.57
C ILE A 288 -6.16 1.42 10.88
N ASP A 289 -6.91 2.16 10.07
CA ASP A 289 -8.37 2.17 10.13
C ASP A 289 -8.91 1.14 9.13
N PRO A 290 -9.54 0.04 9.59
CA PRO A 290 -10.14 -0.95 8.69
C PRO A 290 -11.21 -0.28 7.82
N LEU A 291 -11.15 -0.52 6.50
CA LEU A 291 -12.10 0.07 5.56
C LEU A 291 -12.50 -0.96 4.49
N PRO A 292 -13.33 -1.95 4.85
CA PRO A 292 -13.76 -2.96 3.87
C PRO A 292 -14.62 -2.32 2.78
N MET A 293 -14.30 -2.62 1.51
CA MET A 293 -15.07 -2.23 0.33
C MET A 293 -15.47 -3.46 -0.45
N LYS A 294 -16.61 -3.40 -1.16
CA LYS A 294 -16.96 -4.40 -2.18
C LYS A 294 -15.96 -4.34 -3.35
N PRO A 295 -15.76 -5.43 -4.12
CA PRO A 295 -14.80 -5.46 -5.22
C PRO A 295 -14.98 -4.30 -6.22
N GLN A 296 -16.23 -3.99 -6.58
CA GLN A 296 -16.55 -2.92 -7.55
C GLN A 296 -16.25 -1.52 -6.99
N GLU A 297 -16.51 -1.30 -5.69
CA GLU A 297 -16.18 -0.04 -5.00
C GLU A 297 -14.67 0.13 -4.90
N PHE A 298 -13.96 -0.94 -4.55
CA PHE A 298 -12.50 -0.93 -4.48
C PHE A 298 -11.87 -0.71 -5.85
N ALA A 299 -12.38 -1.35 -6.91
CA ALA A 299 -11.94 -1.12 -8.28
C ALA A 299 -12.15 0.35 -8.75
N LYS A 300 -13.26 0.99 -8.35
CA LYS A 300 -13.48 2.41 -8.60
C LYS A 300 -12.45 3.26 -7.85
N PHE A 301 -12.25 2.97 -6.57
CA PHE A 301 -11.28 3.66 -5.72
C PHE A 301 -9.86 3.57 -6.30
N VAL A 302 -9.40 2.38 -6.73
CA VAL A 302 -8.08 2.19 -7.35
C VAL A 302 -7.91 3.06 -8.62
N ARG A 303 -8.93 3.14 -9.49
CA ARG A 303 -8.89 4.01 -10.68
C ARG A 303 -8.78 5.48 -10.34
N GLU A 304 -9.52 5.93 -9.33
CA GLU A 304 -9.47 7.32 -8.85
C GLU A 304 -8.11 7.67 -8.25
N GLU A 305 -7.50 6.74 -7.49
CA GLU A 305 -6.16 6.87 -6.92
C GLU A 305 -5.07 6.94 -8.01
N ILE A 306 -5.14 6.10 -9.04
CA ILE A 306 -4.23 6.17 -10.19
C ILE A 306 -4.31 7.56 -10.84
N ALA A 307 -5.51 8.05 -11.12
CA ALA A 307 -5.70 9.37 -11.71
C ALA A 307 -5.22 10.51 -10.79
N ALA A 308 -5.42 10.38 -9.47
CA ALA A 308 -4.92 11.34 -8.50
C ALA A 308 -3.37 11.36 -8.47
N ASN A 309 -2.74 10.21 -8.45
CA ASN A 309 -1.27 10.08 -8.47
C ASN A 309 -0.67 10.65 -9.77
N GLN A 310 -1.29 10.44 -10.92
CA GLN A 310 -0.87 11.03 -12.19
C GLN A 310 -0.90 12.57 -12.14
N ARG A 311 -1.94 13.16 -11.51
CA ARG A 311 -2.01 14.62 -11.30
C ARG A 311 -0.89 15.13 -10.40
N ILE A 312 -0.56 14.40 -9.31
CA ILE A 312 0.55 14.74 -8.41
C ILE A 312 1.88 14.69 -9.17
N VAL A 313 2.16 13.60 -9.89
CA VAL A 313 3.40 13.42 -10.67
C VAL A 313 3.58 14.56 -11.68
N LYS A 314 2.50 14.90 -12.42
CA LYS A 314 2.52 16.01 -13.39
C LYS A 314 2.78 17.36 -12.71
N ARG A 315 2.11 17.66 -11.59
CA ARG A 315 2.25 18.91 -10.84
C ARG A 315 3.63 19.04 -10.21
N ALA A 316 4.17 17.97 -9.65
CA ALA A 316 5.47 17.96 -9.01
C ALA A 316 6.64 17.88 -10.00
N GLY A 317 6.37 17.71 -11.31
CA GLY A 317 7.42 17.60 -12.32
C GLY A 317 8.30 16.35 -12.15
N ILE A 318 7.75 15.29 -11.53
CA ILE A 318 8.49 14.04 -11.30
C ILE A 318 8.81 13.41 -12.66
N GLN A 319 10.10 13.14 -12.90
CA GLN A 319 10.53 12.49 -14.15
C GLN A 319 10.06 11.04 -14.17
N LEU A 320 9.41 10.66 -15.26
CA LEU A 320 9.00 9.28 -15.49
C LEU A 320 10.23 8.40 -15.72
N GLN A 321 10.17 7.20 -15.14
CA GLN A 321 11.24 6.20 -15.18
C GLN A 321 11.01 5.16 -16.29
#